data_fa01c99fda5e9333082e8db3a3ca1642
#
_entry.id   fa01c99fda5e9333082e8db3a3ca1642
#
_cell.length_a   1.000
_cell.length_b   1.000
_cell.length_c   1.000
_cell.angle_alpha   90.00
_cell.angle_beta   90.00
_cell.angle_gamma   90.00
#
_symmetry.space_group_name_H-M   'P 1'
#
loop_
_entity.id
_entity.type
_entity.pdbx_description
1 polymer ?
#
loop_
_entity_poly.entity_id
_entity_poly.type
_entity_poly.pdbx_seq_one_letter_code
_entity_poly.pdbx_strand_id
1 'polypeptide(L)'
;MGVVVSLDEGKRKAAASIAPLVEATRDAMDRVNELILDRCGSDVGMIPEVARHLIDSGGKRLRPMLTIASASMCGYRGSGHVKLAGSVEFMHTATLLHDDVVDESDLRRGKLAARMIWGNQASVLV
;
A
#
# COMPACT_ATOMS: atom_id res chain seq x y z
N MET A 1 -35.95 -8.72 -40.26
CA MET A 1 -36.03 -7.83 -39.06
C MET A 1 -35.11 -8.35 -38.01
N GLY A 2 -34.05 -7.61 -37.71
CA GLY A 2 -33.17 -7.97 -36.64
C GLY A 2 -33.80 -7.61 -35.31
N VAL A 3 -33.88 -8.56 -34.38
CA VAL A 3 -34.25 -8.27 -32.97
C VAL A 3 -33.02 -7.66 -32.32
N VAL A 4 -33.11 -6.36 -31.99
CA VAL A 4 -32.09 -5.70 -31.15
C VAL A 4 -32.36 -6.15 -29.74
N VAL A 5 -31.56 -7.13 -29.25
CA VAL A 5 -31.58 -7.52 -27.86
C VAL A 5 -30.74 -6.50 -27.11
N SER A 6 -31.37 -5.71 -26.26
CA SER A 6 -30.67 -4.82 -25.34
C SER A 6 -29.83 -5.65 -24.36
N LEU A 7 -28.52 -5.47 -24.37
CA LEU A 7 -27.59 -6.16 -23.45
C LEU A 7 -27.68 -5.63 -22.02
N ASP A 8 -28.56 -4.65 -21.76
CA ASP A 8 -28.68 -3.97 -20.46
C ASP A 8 -29.73 -4.53 -19.51
N GLU A 9 -30.57 -5.47 -19.97
CA GLU A 9 -31.58 -6.07 -19.10
C GLU A 9 -31.05 -7.35 -18.46
N GLY A 10 -30.37 -7.21 -17.32
CA GLY A 10 -30.09 -8.38 -16.46
C GLY A 10 -28.84 -8.33 -15.60
N LYS A 11 -27.94 -7.41 -15.81
CA LYS A 11 -26.81 -7.22 -14.88
C LYS A 11 -27.12 -6.09 -13.92
N ARG A 12 -27.71 -6.42 -12.76
CA ARG A 12 -27.52 -5.56 -11.57
C ARG A 12 -26.03 -5.34 -11.47
N LYS A 13 -25.55 -4.12 -11.77
CA LYS A 13 -24.16 -3.73 -11.51
C LYS A 13 -23.92 -3.99 -10.03
N ALA A 14 -23.23 -5.05 -9.70
CA ALA A 14 -22.72 -5.25 -8.36
C ALA A 14 -21.95 -3.98 -8.00
N ALA A 15 -22.25 -3.38 -6.85
CA ALA A 15 -21.53 -2.21 -6.39
C ALA A 15 -20.03 -2.50 -6.42
N ALA A 16 -19.24 -1.62 -7.01
CA ALA A 16 -17.80 -1.79 -7.10
C ALA A 16 -17.23 -1.93 -5.68
N SER A 17 -16.52 -3.02 -5.43
CA SER A 17 -15.95 -3.32 -4.12
C SER A 17 -14.58 -3.97 -4.27
N ILE A 18 -13.65 -3.60 -3.39
CA ILE A 18 -12.34 -4.24 -3.28
C ILE A 18 -12.34 -5.46 -2.35
N ALA A 19 -13.48 -5.77 -1.73
CA ALA A 19 -13.56 -6.86 -0.75
C ALA A 19 -13.08 -8.22 -1.29
N PRO A 20 -13.39 -8.63 -2.54
CA PRO A 20 -12.85 -9.87 -3.09
C PRO A 20 -11.33 -9.87 -3.20
N LEU A 21 -10.71 -8.73 -3.55
CA LEU A 21 -9.26 -8.60 -3.62
C LEU A 21 -8.63 -8.70 -2.24
N VAL A 22 -9.19 -8.01 -1.25
CA VAL A 22 -8.74 -8.06 0.14
C VAL A 22 -8.80 -9.50 0.67
N GLU A 23 -9.90 -10.21 0.43
CA GLU A 23 -10.06 -11.60 0.87
C GLU A 23 -9.05 -12.55 0.20
N ALA A 24 -8.89 -12.42 -1.12
CA ALA A 24 -7.98 -13.28 -1.89
C ALA A 24 -6.50 -13.07 -1.53
N THR A 25 -6.14 -11.91 -0.99
CA THR A 25 -4.73 -11.55 -0.68
C THR A 25 -4.43 -11.52 0.81
N ARG A 26 -5.39 -11.80 1.67
CA ARG A 26 -5.30 -11.61 3.14
C ARG A 26 -4.05 -12.23 3.74
N ASP A 27 -3.84 -13.52 3.57
CA ASP A 27 -2.72 -14.25 4.22
C ASP A 27 -1.36 -13.74 3.74
N ALA A 28 -1.24 -13.47 2.43
CA ALA A 28 -0.01 -12.92 1.87
C ALA A 28 0.23 -11.47 2.33
N MET A 29 -0.82 -10.68 2.49
CA MET A 29 -0.72 -9.31 3.01
C MET A 29 -0.31 -9.27 4.48
N ASP A 30 -0.74 -10.22 5.30
CA ASP A 30 -0.27 -10.36 6.68
C ASP A 30 1.24 -10.58 6.70
N ARG A 31 1.76 -11.46 5.85
CA ARG A 31 3.20 -11.69 5.69
C ARG A 31 3.95 -10.45 5.15
N VAL A 32 3.33 -9.67 4.27
CA VAL A 32 3.90 -8.40 3.81
C VAL A 32 4.02 -7.40 4.95
N ASN A 33 3.00 -7.28 5.78
CA ASN A 33 3.00 -6.39 6.94
C ASN A 33 4.06 -6.80 7.98
N GLU A 34 4.19 -8.09 8.27
CA GLU A 34 5.24 -8.63 9.13
C GLU A 34 6.63 -8.30 8.57
N LEU A 35 6.85 -8.50 7.27
CA LEU A 35 8.11 -8.17 6.61
C LEU A 35 8.43 -6.67 6.72
N ILE A 36 7.45 -5.81 6.51
CA ILE A 36 7.62 -4.35 6.61
C ILE A 36 8.04 -3.98 8.03
N LEU A 37 7.35 -4.48 9.05
CA LEU A 37 7.67 -4.21 10.45
C LEU A 37 9.06 -4.72 10.83
N ASP A 38 9.43 -5.92 10.39
CA ASP A 38 10.77 -6.50 10.62
C ASP A 38 11.87 -5.63 10.01
N ARG A 39 11.66 -5.16 8.78
CA ARG A 39 12.65 -4.33 8.07
C ARG A 39 12.74 -2.90 8.55
N CYS A 40 11.72 -2.40 9.23
CA CYS A 40 11.74 -1.07 9.86
C CYS A 40 12.44 -1.07 11.23
N GLY A 41 12.88 -2.21 11.71
CA GLY A 41 13.69 -2.30 12.93
C GLY A 41 15.07 -1.64 12.74
N SER A 42 15.48 -0.83 13.70
CA SER A 42 16.78 -0.15 13.69
C SER A 42 17.18 0.22 15.11
N ASP A 43 18.48 0.25 15.37
CA ASP A 43 19.05 0.75 16.62
C ASP A 43 18.92 2.28 16.75
N VAL A 44 18.65 2.95 15.64
CA VAL A 44 18.32 4.39 15.62
C VAL A 44 16.82 4.56 15.86
N GLY A 45 16.44 4.95 17.08
CA GLY A 45 15.05 4.98 17.55
C GLY A 45 14.08 5.77 16.67
N MET A 46 14.55 6.82 15.98
CA MET A 46 13.73 7.63 15.07
C MET A 46 13.21 6.81 13.87
N ILE A 47 13.98 5.86 13.35
CA ILE A 47 13.60 5.09 12.14
C ILE A 47 12.33 4.27 12.37
N PRO A 48 12.23 3.45 13.43
CA PRO A 48 11.01 2.73 13.74
C PRO A 48 9.81 3.66 14.04
N GLU A 49 10.04 4.81 14.64
CA GLU A 49 8.96 5.77 14.95
C GLU A 49 8.36 6.37 13.67
N VAL A 50 9.19 6.86 12.76
CA VAL A 50 8.76 7.38 11.45
C VAL A 50 8.05 6.28 10.65
N ALA A 51 8.59 5.07 10.61
CA ALA A 51 8.01 3.95 9.92
C ALA A 51 6.62 3.59 10.47
N ARG A 52 6.46 3.53 11.79
CA ARG A 52 5.14 3.30 12.42
C ARG A 52 4.16 4.40 12.11
N HIS A 53 4.57 5.66 12.18
CA HIS A 53 3.71 6.80 11.85
C HIS A 53 3.14 6.68 10.44
N LEU A 54 3.96 6.26 9.47
CA LEU A 54 3.55 6.06 8.08
C LEU A 54 2.62 4.87 7.91
N ILE A 55 2.93 3.75 8.57
CA ILE A 55 2.10 2.55 8.56
C ILE A 55 0.74 2.86 9.18
N ASP A 56 0.72 3.53 10.34
CA ASP A 56 -0.49 3.88 11.10
C ASP A 56 -1.30 5.02 10.46
N SER A 57 -0.68 5.81 9.58
CA SER A 57 -1.38 6.86 8.82
C SER A 57 -2.41 6.29 7.86
N GLY A 58 -2.42 4.98 7.73
CA GLY A 58 -3.39 4.24 6.96
C GLY A 58 -3.13 4.35 5.46
N GLY A 59 -3.64 3.40 4.75
CA GLY A 59 -3.64 3.33 3.31
C GLY A 59 -4.37 2.07 2.93
N LYS A 60 -4.93 2.06 1.74
CA LYS A 60 -5.66 0.89 1.25
C LYS A 60 -4.73 -0.27 0.90
N ARG A 61 -3.40 -0.08 1.00
CA ARG A 61 -2.38 -1.08 0.65
C ARG A 61 -2.61 -1.71 -0.73
N LEU A 62 -3.12 -0.92 -1.65
CA LEU A 62 -3.55 -1.40 -2.96
C LEU A 62 -2.37 -1.93 -3.80
N ARG A 63 -1.22 -1.24 -3.75
CA ARG A 63 -0.04 -1.63 -4.53
C ARG A 63 0.50 -3.00 -4.15
N PRO A 64 0.77 -3.31 -2.88
CA PRO A 64 1.18 -4.65 -2.48
C PRO A 64 0.08 -5.70 -2.75
N MET A 65 -1.20 -5.39 -2.56
CA MET A 65 -2.30 -6.30 -2.90
C MET A 65 -2.31 -6.66 -4.39
N LEU A 66 -2.12 -5.68 -5.27
CA LEU A 66 -2.05 -5.91 -6.71
C LEU A 66 -0.82 -6.76 -7.09
N THR A 67 0.31 -6.54 -6.43
CA THR A 67 1.52 -7.38 -6.62
C THR A 67 1.23 -8.83 -6.27
N ILE A 68 0.62 -9.08 -5.12
CA ILE A 68 0.23 -10.43 -4.66
C ILE A 68 -0.79 -11.06 -5.61
N ALA A 69 -1.84 -10.32 -5.96
CA ALA A 69 -2.88 -10.82 -6.86
C ALA A 69 -2.32 -11.18 -8.24
N SER A 70 -1.45 -10.35 -8.80
CA SER A 70 -0.80 -10.61 -10.08
C SER A 70 0.05 -11.88 -10.04
N ALA A 71 0.82 -12.08 -8.97
CA ALA A 71 1.60 -13.31 -8.79
C ALA A 71 0.69 -14.55 -8.73
N SER A 72 -0.41 -14.47 -8.00
CA SER A 72 -1.39 -15.55 -7.90
C SER A 72 -2.05 -15.86 -9.26
N MET A 73 -2.41 -14.84 -10.02
CA MET A 73 -2.99 -14.99 -11.38
C MET A 73 -2.01 -15.65 -12.34
N CYS A 74 -0.71 -15.41 -12.17
CA CYS A 74 0.34 -16.06 -12.96
C CYS A 74 0.71 -17.47 -12.46
N GLY A 75 0.03 -17.98 -11.44
CA GLY A 75 0.30 -19.31 -10.88
C GLY A 75 1.61 -19.41 -10.08
N TYR A 76 2.15 -18.28 -9.63
CA TYR A 76 3.36 -18.26 -8.83
C TYR A 76 3.14 -18.90 -7.46
N ARG A 77 4.05 -19.81 -7.07
CA ARG A 77 3.94 -20.58 -5.82
C ARG A 77 5.08 -20.38 -4.84
N GLY A 78 6.01 -19.49 -5.14
CA GLY A 78 7.14 -19.17 -4.26
C GLY A 78 6.77 -18.14 -3.20
N SER A 79 7.80 -17.58 -2.53
CA SER A 79 7.66 -16.53 -1.50
C SER A 79 8.17 -15.15 -1.95
N GLY A 80 8.74 -15.04 -3.13
CA GLY A 80 9.33 -13.80 -3.65
C GLY A 80 8.32 -12.68 -3.84
N HIS A 81 7.06 -13.00 -4.10
CA HIS A 81 5.99 -12.02 -4.27
C HIS A 81 5.72 -11.21 -3.00
N VAL A 82 5.92 -11.78 -1.80
CA VAL A 82 5.81 -11.05 -0.52
C VAL A 82 6.92 -10.01 -0.40
N LYS A 83 8.16 -10.39 -0.73
CA LYS A 83 9.30 -9.46 -0.74
C LYS A 83 9.12 -8.34 -1.76
N LEU A 84 8.65 -8.69 -2.96
CA LEU A 84 8.37 -7.72 -4.02
C LEU A 84 7.26 -6.74 -3.60
N ALA A 85 6.18 -7.25 -3.02
CA ALA A 85 5.08 -6.43 -2.52
C ALA A 85 5.54 -5.46 -1.41
N GLY A 86 6.38 -5.94 -0.48
CA GLY A 86 7.00 -5.10 0.54
C GLY A 86 7.89 -4.01 -0.07
N SER A 87 8.70 -4.36 -1.07
CA SER A 87 9.58 -3.41 -1.76
C SER A 87 8.79 -2.31 -2.48
N VAL A 88 7.71 -2.67 -3.16
CA VAL A 88 6.81 -1.71 -3.82
C VAL A 88 6.20 -0.75 -2.80
N GLU A 89 5.80 -1.24 -1.63
CA GLU A 89 5.24 -0.39 -0.58
C GLU A 89 6.30 0.53 0.02
N PHE A 90 7.54 0.07 0.25
CA PHE A 90 8.64 0.91 0.70
C PHE A 90 8.96 2.02 -0.29
N MET A 91 9.06 1.71 -1.58
CA MET A 91 9.29 2.71 -2.62
C MET A 91 8.18 3.76 -2.64
N HIS A 92 6.92 3.33 -2.56
CA HIS A 92 5.80 4.24 -2.50
C HIS A 92 5.84 5.13 -1.25
N THR A 93 6.12 4.56 -0.10
CA THR A 93 6.22 5.29 1.17
C THR A 93 7.35 6.32 1.13
N ALA A 94 8.52 5.95 0.60
CA ALA A 94 9.63 6.88 0.42
C ALA A 94 9.26 8.06 -0.48
N THR A 95 8.56 7.82 -1.59
CA THR A 95 8.10 8.90 -2.45
C THR A 95 7.13 9.83 -1.74
N LEU A 96 6.23 9.30 -0.90
CA LEU A 96 5.31 10.13 -0.12
C LEU A 96 6.03 11.02 0.91
N LEU A 97 7.07 10.49 1.57
CA LEU A 97 7.90 11.29 2.50
C LEU A 97 8.61 12.43 1.78
N HIS A 98 9.18 12.15 0.62
CA HIS A 98 9.91 13.14 -0.17
C HIS A 98 8.95 14.17 -0.77
N ASP A 99 7.81 13.76 -1.29
CA ASP A 99 6.79 14.65 -1.85
C ASP A 99 6.29 15.66 -0.79
N ASP A 100 6.08 15.23 0.44
CA ASP A 100 5.67 16.11 1.53
C ASP A 100 6.71 17.19 1.82
N VAL A 101 8.00 16.91 1.66
CA VAL A 101 9.07 17.89 1.80
C VAL A 101 9.10 18.85 0.61
N VAL A 102 9.02 18.32 -0.61
CA VAL A 102 9.06 19.12 -1.85
C VAL A 102 7.83 20.02 -1.96
N ASP A 103 6.66 19.50 -1.64
CA ASP A 103 5.39 20.24 -1.72
C ASP A 103 5.09 21.08 -0.47
N GLU A 104 5.99 21.03 0.54
CA GLU A 104 5.79 21.70 1.84
C GLU A 104 4.44 21.33 2.49
N SER A 105 4.00 20.08 2.33
CA SER A 105 2.75 19.59 2.87
C SER A 105 2.81 19.44 4.40
N ASP A 106 1.80 19.95 5.10
CA ASP A 106 1.70 19.87 6.55
C ASP A 106 0.93 18.63 7.01
N LEU A 107 0.04 18.14 6.18
CA LEU A 107 -0.84 17.01 6.47
C LEU A 107 -0.73 15.92 5.41
N ARG A 108 -0.82 14.67 5.88
CA ARG A 108 -0.97 13.48 5.03
C ARG A 108 -2.09 12.61 5.59
N ARG A 109 -3.13 12.38 4.77
CA ARG A 109 -4.31 11.60 5.16
C ARG A 109 -4.95 12.06 6.47
N GLY A 110 -5.00 13.38 6.68
CA GLY A 110 -5.58 14.00 7.87
C GLY A 110 -4.70 13.97 9.13
N LYS A 111 -3.48 13.40 9.05
CA LYS A 111 -2.48 13.43 10.12
C LYS A 111 -1.33 14.37 9.75
N LEU A 112 -0.58 14.84 10.73
CA LEU A 112 0.63 15.62 10.49
C LEU A 112 1.60 14.83 9.62
N ALA A 113 2.13 15.48 8.58
CA ALA A 113 3.19 14.89 7.76
C ALA A 113 4.44 14.64 8.61
N ALA A 114 5.20 13.60 8.27
CA ALA A 114 6.42 13.24 9.01
C ALA A 114 7.40 14.42 9.12
N ARG A 115 7.51 15.25 8.08
CA ARG A 115 8.35 16.46 8.09
C ARG A 115 7.98 17.47 9.18
N MET A 116 6.72 17.49 9.60
CA MET A 116 6.23 18.39 10.65
C MET A 116 6.61 17.89 12.05
N ILE A 117 6.77 16.58 12.20
CA ILE A 117 7.07 15.94 13.49
C ILE A 117 8.59 15.81 13.68
N TRP A 118 9.31 15.34 12.66
CA TRP A 118 10.75 15.01 12.74
C TRP A 118 11.64 15.90 11.86
N GLY A 119 11.06 16.82 11.08
CA GLY A 119 11.78 17.71 10.19
C GLY A 119 12.04 17.14 8.79
N ASN A 120 12.42 18.02 7.86
CA ASN A 120 12.66 17.67 6.47
C ASN A 120 13.82 16.67 6.31
N GLN A 121 14.88 16.82 7.12
CA GLN A 121 16.06 15.97 7.05
C GLN A 121 15.71 14.51 7.38
N ALA A 122 14.96 14.27 8.45
CA ALA A 122 14.49 12.93 8.81
C ALA A 122 13.60 12.34 7.71
N SER A 123 12.70 13.13 7.13
CA SER A 123 11.81 12.67 6.06
C SER A 123 12.55 12.26 4.78
N VAL A 124 13.72 12.81 4.54
CA VAL A 124 14.55 12.47 3.36
C VAL A 124 15.49 11.30 3.64
N LEU A 125 16.01 11.17 4.87
CA LEU A 125 17.07 10.22 5.19
C LEU A 125 16.57 8.88 5.73
N VAL A 126 15.36 8.82 6.25
CA VAL A 126 14.70 7.59 6.71
C VAL A 126 14.11 6.84 5.54
#